data_93540d3d53e3794fc8db86566df46477
#
_entry.id   93540d3d53e3794fc8db86566df46477
#
_cell.length_a   1.000
_cell.length_b   1.000
_cell.length_c   1.000
_cell.angle_alpha   90.00
_cell.angle_beta   90.00
_cell.angle_gamma   90.00
#
_symmetry.space_group_name_H-M   'P 1'
#
loop_
_entity.id
_entity.type
_entity.pdbx_description
1 polymer ?
#
loop_
_entity_poly.entity_id
_entity_poly.type
_entity_poly.pdbx_seq_one_letter_code
_entity_poly.pdbx_strand_id
1 'polypeptide(L)'
;FHTGRVWALKLCSASLKEFEYNYKIDGEIVQDPYAYGLHGREHFGVPYDPEKEVRCRFLNENVSGWENETAPAVEYENMILYKLHVRGYTKLARKMVSHKGTFLGLTEMIPYWKELGINAIELMPAYEFCEVPINKPKEGSEHIKTRRKENVVNYWGYASGFYFSPKSAYCSTREPEQEFRYMIRELHKNGIACIMEFYFPEETDSLMALRALQFWRDFYHVDGFHVLGEGFNREMLLRDGIL
;
A
#
# COMPACT_ATOMS: atom_id res chain seq x y z
N PHE A 1 -8.44 -25.48 -15.05
CA PHE A 1 -9.47 -24.99 -15.98
C PHE A 1 -8.91 -23.90 -16.87
N HIS A 2 -9.22 -23.94 -18.17
CA HIS A 2 -8.72 -23.01 -19.16
C HIS A 2 -9.82 -22.68 -20.16
N THR A 3 -10.04 -21.41 -20.46
CA THR A 3 -10.98 -20.94 -21.49
C THR A 3 -10.41 -19.68 -22.15
N GLY A 4 -10.09 -19.76 -23.44
CA GLY A 4 -9.44 -18.67 -24.17
C GLY A 4 -8.10 -18.30 -23.54
N ARG A 5 -7.96 -17.05 -23.10
CA ARG A 5 -6.76 -16.55 -22.39
C ARG A 5 -6.90 -16.59 -20.85
N VAL A 6 -7.97 -17.17 -20.34
CA VAL A 6 -8.23 -17.22 -18.89
C VAL A 6 -7.85 -18.59 -18.35
N TRP A 7 -6.98 -18.59 -17.36
CA TRP A 7 -6.56 -19.75 -16.59
C TRP A 7 -7.14 -19.65 -15.19
N ALA A 8 -7.73 -20.72 -14.68
CA ALA A 8 -8.31 -20.73 -13.36
C ALA A 8 -7.95 -22.03 -12.62
N LEU A 9 -7.62 -21.90 -11.34
CA LEU A 9 -7.39 -23.00 -10.43
C LEU A 9 -8.30 -22.83 -9.22
N LYS A 10 -9.06 -23.87 -8.88
CA LYS A 10 -9.84 -23.93 -7.65
C LYS A 10 -9.09 -24.75 -6.62
N LEU A 11 -8.70 -24.13 -5.52
CA LEU A 11 -8.17 -24.81 -4.35
C LEU A 11 -9.32 -25.05 -3.35
N CYS A 12 -9.42 -26.28 -2.86
CA CYS A 12 -10.43 -26.66 -1.88
C CYS A 12 -9.73 -27.33 -0.70
N SER A 13 -9.67 -26.63 0.43
CA SER A 13 -9.23 -27.20 1.69
C SER A 13 -9.88 -26.47 2.84
N ALA A 14 -10.40 -27.20 3.83
CA ALA A 14 -10.96 -26.63 5.05
C ALA A 14 -9.90 -25.93 5.94
N SER A 15 -8.63 -26.20 5.71
CA SER A 15 -7.50 -25.62 6.45
C SER A 15 -6.84 -24.41 5.80
N LEU A 16 -7.25 -24.03 4.58
CA LEU A 16 -6.70 -22.86 3.89
C LEU A 16 -7.31 -21.56 4.46
N LYS A 17 -6.79 -21.12 5.59
CA LYS A 17 -7.12 -19.80 6.13
C LYS A 17 -6.22 -18.71 5.55
N GLU A 18 -4.95 -19.03 5.40
CA GLU A 18 -3.92 -18.15 4.85
C GLU A 18 -2.93 -19.01 4.06
N PHE A 19 -2.45 -18.51 2.93
CA PHE A 19 -1.38 -19.14 2.17
C PHE A 19 -0.64 -18.12 1.31
N GLU A 20 0.58 -18.48 0.96
CA GLU A 20 1.42 -17.71 0.05
C GLU A 20 1.42 -18.35 -1.32
N TYR A 21 1.47 -17.51 -2.36
CA TYR A 21 1.50 -17.97 -3.74
C TYR A 21 2.29 -17.03 -4.65
N ASN A 22 2.70 -17.54 -5.77
CA ASN A 22 3.09 -16.78 -6.94
C ASN A 22 2.60 -17.53 -8.18
N TYR A 23 2.46 -16.84 -9.29
CA TYR A 23 2.21 -17.47 -10.57
C TYR A 23 3.52 -17.93 -11.21
N LYS A 24 3.44 -18.97 -12.03
CA LYS A 24 4.51 -19.37 -12.93
C LYS A 24 3.99 -19.31 -14.36
N ILE A 25 4.49 -18.36 -15.15
CA ILE A 25 4.07 -18.13 -16.55
C ILE A 25 5.29 -18.32 -17.42
N ASP A 26 5.19 -19.24 -18.39
CA ASP A 26 6.27 -19.58 -19.34
C ASP A 26 7.64 -19.88 -18.67
N GLY A 27 7.60 -20.42 -17.46
CA GLY A 27 8.78 -20.78 -16.68
C GLY A 27 9.28 -19.70 -15.71
N GLU A 28 8.81 -18.46 -15.83
CA GLU A 28 9.16 -17.35 -14.96
C GLU A 28 8.19 -17.23 -13.77
N ILE A 29 8.72 -16.82 -12.61
CA ILE A 29 7.92 -16.51 -11.43
C ILE A 29 7.39 -15.08 -11.53
N VAL A 30 6.07 -14.93 -11.41
CA VAL A 30 5.38 -13.63 -11.50
C VAL A 30 4.51 -13.44 -10.26
N GLN A 31 4.61 -12.28 -9.63
CA GLN A 31 3.72 -11.87 -8.55
C GLN A 31 2.39 -11.42 -9.12
N ASP A 32 1.33 -11.63 -8.36
CA ASP A 32 -0.01 -11.16 -8.70
C ASP A 32 -0.10 -9.63 -8.49
N PRO A 33 -0.37 -8.82 -9.52
CA PRO A 33 -0.51 -7.38 -9.37
C PRO A 33 -1.74 -6.98 -8.53
N TYR A 34 -2.68 -7.90 -8.31
CA TYR A 34 -3.87 -7.74 -7.47
C TYR A 34 -3.71 -8.39 -6.08
N ALA A 35 -2.50 -8.78 -5.69
CA ALA A 35 -2.26 -9.35 -4.36
C ALA A 35 -2.62 -8.35 -3.25
N TYR A 36 -3.35 -8.80 -2.24
CA TYR A 36 -3.77 -7.98 -1.11
C TYR A 36 -2.69 -7.86 -0.03
N GLY A 37 -1.64 -8.65 -0.11
CA GLY A 37 -0.47 -8.59 0.77
C GLY A 37 0.74 -9.25 0.14
N LEU A 38 1.91 -8.84 0.59
CA LEU A 38 3.19 -9.38 0.15
C LEU A 38 4.08 -9.71 1.34
N HIS A 39 4.79 -10.83 1.26
CA HIS A 39 5.93 -11.18 2.12
C HIS A 39 7.25 -11.01 1.39
N GLY A 40 8.35 -10.85 2.15
CA GLY A 40 9.70 -10.71 1.63
C GLY A 40 10.10 -9.26 1.37
N ARG A 41 9.30 -8.28 1.83
CA ARG A 41 9.54 -6.86 1.63
C ARG A 41 9.50 -6.03 2.93
N GLU A 42 9.73 -6.68 4.06
CA GLU A 42 9.58 -6.09 5.38
C GLU A 42 10.71 -5.08 5.71
N HIS A 43 11.81 -5.10 4.96
CA HIS A 43 12.99 -4.28 5.22
C HIS A 43 13.11 -3.12 4.23
N PHE A 44 12.76 -1.91 4.66
CA PHE A 44 12.82 -0.72 3.83
C PHE A 44 14.23 -0.41 3.31
N GLY A 45 14.34 -0.22 1.99
CA GLY A 45 15.59 0.15 1.33
C GLY A 45 16.60 -0.98 1.17
N VAL A 46 16.19 -2.21 1.42
CA VAL A 46 17.02 -3.41 1.19
C VAL A 46 16.69 -4.00 -0.18
N PRO A 47 17.68 -4.25 -1.04
CA PRO A 47 17.48 -4.97 -2.29
C PRO A 47 16.95 -6.40 -2.02
N TYR A 48 16.09 -6.89 -2.88
CA TYR A 48 15.51 -8.23 -2.80
C TYR A 48 15.43 -8.88 -4.18
N ASP A 49 15.38 -10.21 -4.20
CA ASP A 49 15.14 -11.01 -5.41
C ASP A 49 13.62 -11.32 -5.52
N PRO A 50 12.89 -10.69 -6.46
CA PRO A 50 11.44 -10.87 -6.52
C PRO A 50 11.02 -12.31 -6.80
N GLU A 51 11.83 -13.08 -7.52
CA GLU A 51 11.49 -14.46 -7.86
C GLU A 51 11.65 -15.41 -6.66
N LYS A 52 12.63 -15.16 -5.80
CA LYS A 52 12.98 -16.05 -4.68
C LYS A 52 12.38 -15.60 -3.35
N GLU A 53 12.34 -14.29 -3.10
CA GLU A 53 12.06 -13.73 -1.78
C GLU A 53 10.64 -13.18 -1.65
N VAL A 54 10.01 -12.76 -2.76
CA VAL A 54 8.67 -12.15 -2.70
C VAL A 54 7.58 -13.20 -2.92
N ARG A 55 6.59 -13.21 -2.04
CA ARG A 55 5.38 -14.04 -2.12
C ARG A 55 4.13 -13.21 -1.96
N CYS A 56 3.15 -13.46 -2.82
CA CYS A 56 1.81 -12.93 -2.65
C CYS A 56 1.10 -13.66 -1.52
N ARG A 57 0.34 -12.93 -0.71
CA ARG A 57 -0.48 -13.50 0.37
C ARG A 57 -1.93 -13.54 -0.06
N PHE A 58 -2.57 -14.66 0.21
CA PHE A 58 -4.02 -14.75 0.22
C PHE A 58 -4.52 -14.31 1.58
N LEU A 59 -5.43 -13.33 1.61
CA LEU A 59 -6.13 -12.90 2.81
C LEU A 59 -7.56 -13.45 2.74
N ASN A 60 -8.00 -14.08 3.82
CA ASN A 60 -9.39 -14.45 3.94
C ASN A 60 -10.23 -13.19 4.15
N GLU A 61 -11.14 -12.90 3.23
CA GLU A 61 -12.00 -11.71 3.22
C GLU A 61 -12.94 -11.62 4.45
N ASN A 62 -13.11 -12.69 5.21
CA ASN A 62 -13.87 -12.69 6.47
C ASN A 62 -13.12 -11.92 7.58
N VAL A 63 -12.76 -10.67 7.29
CA VAL A 63 -12.10 -9.84 8.27
C VAL A 63 -13.17 -9.13 9.09
N SER A 64 -13.52 -9.77 10.19
CA SER A 64 -14.25 -9.13 11.29
C SER A 64 -13.48 -7.93 11.83
N GLY A 65 -14.19 -6.97 12.37
CA GLY A 65 -13.59 -5.85 13.12
C GLY A 65 -13.98 -4.46 12.64
N TRP A 66 -14.90 -4.38 11.67
CA TRP A 66 -15.53 -3.12 11.27
C TRP A 66 -16.93 -2.91 11.87
N GLU A 67 -17.40 -3.85 12.71
CA GLU A 67 -18.81 -3.94 13.15
C GLU A 67 -19.30 -2.72 13.96
N ASN A 68 -18.44 -1.85 14.43
CA ASN A 68 -18.83 -0.64 15.15
C ASN A 68 -17.98 0.56 14.73
N GLU A 69 -17.39 0.48 13.56
CA GLU A 69 -16.59 1.57 13.01
C GLU A 69 -17.53 2.59 12.36
N THR A 70 -17.26 3.86 12.60
CA THR A 70 -17.96 4.97 11.98
C THR A 70 -16.93 5.94 11.44
N ALA A 71 -16.94 6.17 10.14
CA ALA A 71 -16.10 7.16 9.50
C ALA A 71 -16.34 8.54 10.10
N PRO A 72 -15.31 9.36 10.33
CA PRO A 72 -15.46 10.69 10.87
C PRO A 72 -16.16 11.60 9.84
N ALA A 73 -17.18 12.34 10.28
CA ALA A 73 -17.86 13.33 9.46
C ALA A 73 -17.05 14.63 9.45
N VAL A 74 -15.97 14.67 8.65
CA VAL A 74 -15.15 15.88 8.48
C VAL A 74 -15.58 16.61 7.23
N GLU A 75 -16.29 17.73 7.44
CA GLU A 75 -16.67 18.62 6.34
C GLU A 75 -15.43 19.27 5.73
N TYR A 76 -15.42 19.40 4.40
CA TYR A 76 -14.27 19.92 3.65
C TYR A 76 -13.81 21.30 4.13
N GLU A 77 -14.75 22.20 4.44
CA GLU A 77 -14.50 23.57 4.90
C GLU A 77 -13.87 23.62 6.30
N ASN A 78 -14.04 22.56 7.08
CA ASN A 78 -13.54 22.44 8.45
C ASN A 78 -12.31 21.52 8.54
N MET A 79 -11.81 21.03 7.41
CA MET A 79 -10.71 20.09 7.38
C MET A 79 -9.37 20.76 7.68
N ILE A 80 -8.68 20.27 8.71
CA ILE A 80 -7.31 20.64 9.03
C ILE A 80 -6.44 19.42 8.70
N LEU A 81 -5.89 19.43 7.49
CA LEU A 81 -5.16 18.31 6.90
C LEU A 81 -3.67 18.36 7.26
N TYR A 82 -3.13 17.24 7.70
CA TYR A 82 -1.70 17.05 7.96
C TYR A 82 -1.12 15.96 7.07
N LYS A 83 -0.31 16.36 6.08
CA LYS A 83 0.36 15.44 5.16
C LYS A 83 1.64 14.87 5.80
N LEU A 84 1.82 13.57 5.71
CA LEU A 84 2.96 12.88 6.29
C LEU A 84 3.38 11.62 5.51
N HIS A 85 4.66 11.28 5.66
CA HIS A 85 5.22 10.02 5.21
C HIS A 85 5.24 9.03 6.38
N VAL A 86 4.61 7.85 6.25
CA VAL A 86 4.45 6.86 7.33
C VAL A 86 5.77 6.60 8.06
N ARG A 87 6.81 6.22 7.32
CA ARG A 87 8.12 5.92 7.92
C ARG A 87 8.83 7.18 8.42
N GLY A 88 8.85 8.25 7.62
CA GLY A 88 9.61 9.46 7.93
C GLY A 88 9.13 10.19 9.17
N TYR A 89 7.83 10.20 9.39
CA TYR A 89 7.20 10.98 10.44
C TYR A 89 7.63 10.55 11.85
N THR A 90 7.67 9.25 12.11
CA THR A 90 7.97 8.74 13.46
C THR A 90 9.35 8.11 13.61
N LYS A 91 10.10 7.87 12.51
CA LYS A 91 11.37 7.14 12.54
C LYS A 91 12.41 7.76 13.49
N LEU A 92 12.45 9.09 13.54
CA LEU A 92 13.36 9.85 14.40
C LEU A 92 12.70 10.34 15.71
N ALA A 93 11.45 10.00 15.97
CA ALA A 93 10.75 10.36 17.20
C ALA A 93 11.43 9.65 18.40
N ARG A 94 12.12 10.44 19.25
CA ARG A 94 13.07 9.87 20.24
C ARG A 94 12.38 9.03 21.33
N LYS A 95 11.41 9.57 22.06
CA LYS A 95 10.77 8.90 23.21
C LYS A 95 9.25 8.80 23.11
N MET A 96 8.66 9.40 22.09
CA MET A 96 7.21 9.53 21.96
C MET A 96 6.56 8.32 21.30
N VAL A 97 7.32 7.52 20.56
CA VAL A 97 6.81 6.45 19.73
C VAL A 97 7.62 5.17 19.92
N SER A 98 6.95 4.08 20.19
CA SER A 98 7.54 2.74 20.35
C SER A 98 7.72 2.05 18.99
N HIS A 99 6.71 2.12 18.14
CA HIS A 99 6.67 1.47 16.81
C HIS A 99 7.10 2.43 15.69
N LYS A 100 8.36 2.85 15.74
CA LYS A 100 8.89 3.91 14.86
C LYS A 100 8.89 3.57 13.39
N GLY A 101 8.31 4.45 12.58
CA GLY A 101 8.30 4.34 11.12
C GLY A 101 7.27 3.34 10.59
N THR A 102 6.23 3.06 11.36
CA THR A 102 5.20 2.09 11.03
C THR A 102 3.79 2.66 11.18
N PHE A 103 2.79 1.92 10.67
CA PHE A 103 1.37 2.27 10.84
C PHE A 103 0.98 2.35 12.32
N LEU A 104 1.43 1.41 13.16
CA LEU A 104 1.21 1.47 14.62
C LEU A 104 1.85 2.72 15.23
N GLY A 105 3.04 3.09 14.78
CA GLY A 105 3.69 4.31 15.24
C GLY A 105 2.91 5.58 14.96
N LEU A 106 2.09 5.60 13.91
CA LEU A 106 1.19 6.71 13.62
C LEU A 106 0.04 6.78 14.64
N THR A 107 -0.49 5.65 15.10
CA THR A 107 -1.56 5.66 16.14
C THR A 107 -1.10 6.26 17.45
N GLU A 108 0.19 6.10 17.78
CA GLU A 108 0.80 6.71 18.98
C GLU A 108 0.87 8.25 18.89
N MET A 109 0.71 8.82 17.69
CA MET A 109 0.72 10.27 17.46
C MET A 109 -0.67 10.91 17.52
N ILE A 110 -1.75 10.14 17.61
CA ILE A 110 -3.13 10.64 17.66
C ILE A 110 -3.34 11.71 18.76
N PRO A 111 -2.87 11.52 20.00
CA PRO A 111 -3.02 12.55 21.03
C PRO A 111 -2.39 13.90 20.64
N TYR A 112 -1.22 13.87 20.02
CA TYR A 112 -0.53 15.06 19.54
C TYR A 112 -1.30 15.77 18.41
N TRP A 113 -1.84 15.00 17.45
CA TRP A 113 -2.65 15.58 16.39
C TRP A 113 -3.94 16.22 16.90
N LYS A 114 -4.57 15.61 17.91
CA LYS A 114 -5.75 16.21 18.58
C LYS A 114 -5.42 17.51 19.30
N GLU A 115 -4.25 17.59 19.96
CA GLU A 115 -3.77 18.82 20.60
C GLU A 115 -3.54 19.93 19.55
N LEU A 116 -3.07 19.60 18.36
CA LEU A 116 -2.90 20.55 17.25
C LEU A 116 -4.21 20.89 16.53
N GLY A 117 -5.33 20.24 16.85
CA GLY A 117 -6.61 20.43 16.17
C GLY A 117 -6.69 19.78 14.80
N ILE A 118 -5.80 18.85 14.46
CA ILE A 118 -5.81 18.10 13.20
C ILE A 118 -6.96 17.11 13.23
N ASN A 119 -7.79 17.13 12.16
CA ASN A 119 -8.92 16.22 11.98
C ASN A 119 -8.86 15.40 10.69
N ALA A 120 -7.79 15.55 9.90
CA ALA A 120 -7.49 14.69 8.76
C ALA A 120 -5.97 14.51 8.60
N ILE A 121 -5.54 13.30 8.23
CA ILE A 121 -4.16 13.05 7.81
C ILE A 121 -4.13 12.63 6.35
N GLU A 122 -3.09 13.03 5.63
CA GLU A 122 -2.81 12.57 4.27
C GLU A 122 -1.54 11.73 4.27
N LEU A 123 -1.69 10.46 3.98
CA LEU A 123 -0.55 9.54 3.86
C LEU A 123 0.06 9.66 2.47
N MET A 124 1.34 10.00 2.37
CA MET A 124 2.13 9.78 1.16
C MET A 124 2.07 8.27 0.80
N PRO A 125 2.45 7.86 -0.43
CA PRO A 125 2.23 6.49 -0.89
C PRO A 125 2.54 5.42 0.17
N ALA A 126 1.50 4.70 0.58
CA ALA A 126 1.55 3.66 1.60
C ALA A 126 1.15 2.27 1.07
N TYR A 127 0.87 2.16 -0.23
CA TYR A 127 0.81 0.88 -0.94
C TYR A 127 2.21 0.30 -1.14
N GLU A 128 2.31 -0.97 -1.51
CA GLU A 128 3.61 -1.63 -1.68
C GLU A 128 4.30 -1.20 -2.99
N PHE A 129 5.40 -0.46 -2.88
CA PHE A 129 6.24 -0.02 -4.00
C PHE A 129 7.70 -0.50 -3.82
N CYS A 130 8.47 -0.51 -4.90
CA CYS A 130 9.88 -0.87 -4.86
C CYS A 130 10.75 0.33 -4.47
N GLU A 131 11.43 0.26 -3.34
CA GLU A 131 12.35 1.30 -2.88
C GLU A 131 13.70 1.26 -3.60
N VAL A 132 14.16 0.04 -3.92
CA VAL A 132 15.44 -0.17 -4.62
C VAL A 132 15.14 -0.80 -5.97
N PRO A 133 15.25 -0.03 -7.07
CA PRO A 133 14.99 -0.56 -8.41
C PRO A 133 15.91 -1.74 -8.73
N ILE A 134 15.32 -2.86 -9.13
CA ILE A 134 16.07 -4.04 -9.57
C ILE A 134 16.48 -3.80 -11.01
N ASN A 135 17.71 -3.35 -11.21
CA ASN A 135 18.27 -3.24 -12.55
C ASN A 135 18.63 -4.64 -13.05
N LYS A 136 17.71 -5.30 -13.79
CA LYS A 136 18.12 -6.45 -14.63
C LYS A 136 19.14 -5.91 -15.65
N PRO A 137 20.35 -6.48 -15.79
CA PRO A 137 21.26 -6.10 -16.86
C PRO A 137 20.55 -6.30 -18.19
N LYS A 138 20.45 -5.27 -19.02
CA LYS A 138 20.02 -5.47 -20.41
C LYS A 138 21.10 -6.31 -21.08
N GLU A 139 20.75 -7.50 -21.56
CA GLU A 139 21.63 -8.32 -22.40
C GLU A 139 22.13 -7.44 -23.56
N GLY A 140 23.46 -7.34 -23.71
CA GLY A 140 24.10 -6.64 -24.82
C GLY A 140 24.76 -5.29 -24.50
N SER A 141 24.81 -4.80 -23.26
CA SER A 141 25.47 -3.52 -22.93
C SER A 141 26.79 -3.73 -22.20
N GLU A 142 27.79 -4.36 -22.86
CA GLU A 142 29.12 -4.59 -22.27
C GLU A 142 30.03 -3.34 -22.20
N HIS A 143 29.59 -2.15 -22.68
CA HIS A 143 30.53 -1.04 -22.88
C HIS A 143 30.20 0.30 -22.20
N ILE A 144 29.23 0.37 -21.31
CA ILE A 144 29.05 1.57 -20.51
C ILE A 144 29.24 1.21 -19.03
N LYS A 145 30.46 1.39 -18.52
CA LYS A 145 30.70 1.58 -17.08
C LYS A 145 30.05 2.90 -16.65
N THR A 146 28.74 2.99 -16.71
CA THR A 146 28.01 3.99 -15.95
C THR A 146 28.30 3.68 -14.49
N ARG A 147 29.00 4.60 -13.80
CA ARG A 147 29.07 4.59 -12.34
C ARG A 147 27.64 4.31 -11.86
N ARG A 148 27.38 3.08 -11.39
CA ARG A 148 26.17 2.77 -10.67
C ARG A 148 26.04 3.84 -9.60
N LYS A 149 24.99 4.63 -9.62
CA LYS A 149 24.53 5.33 -8.42
C LYS A 149 24.04 4.21 -7.50
N GLU A 150 24.99 3.59 -6.80
CA GLU A 150 24.72 2.59 -5.80
C GLU A 150 23.81 3.24 -4.77
N ASN A 151 22.65 2.62 -4.56
CA ASN A 151 21.73 2.89 -3.46
C ASN A 151 20.91 4.20 -3.50
N VAL A 152 20.42 4.63 -4.63
CA VAL A 152 19.33 5.62 -4.63
C VAL A 152 18.03 4.91 -4.23
N VAL A 153 17.64 5.09 -2.97
CA VAL A 153 16.37 4.59 -2.45
C VAL A 153 15.24 5.51 -2.91
N ASN A 154 14.20 4.96 -3.55
CA ASN A 154 12.94 5.65 -3.74
C ASN A 154 12.24 5.78 -2.38
N TYR A 155 12.54 6.86 -1.67
CA TYR A 155 12.05 7.07 -0.32
C TYR A 155 10.56 7.41 -0.28
N TRP A 156 10.10 8.19 -1.27
CA TRP A 156 8.78 8.81 -1.25
C TRP A 156 7.65 7.93 -1.80
N GLY A 157 7.98 6.91 -2.61
CA GLY A 157 7.03 5.96 -3.11
C GLY A 157 6.24 6.37 -4.36
N TYR A 158 6.60 7.48 -5.01
CA TYR A 158 5.97 7.87 -6.29
C TYR A 158 6.49 6.99 -7.42
N ALA A 159 5.99 5.78 -7.49
CA ALA A 159 6.33 4.75 -8.47
C ALA A 159 5.18 3.76 -8.63
N SER A 160 5.23 2.97 -9.70
CA SER A 160 4.38 1.78 -9.85
C SER A 160 4.56 0.82 -8.68
N GLY A 161 3.50 0.14 -8.28
CA GLY A 161 3.55 -0.80 -7.16
C GLY A 161 2.43 -1.83 -7.18
N PHE A 162 2.35 -2.60 -6.12
CA PHE A 162 1.23 -3.48 -5.83
C PHE A 162 0.15 -2.67 -5.12
N TYR A 163 -0.71 -2.06 -5.92
CA TYR A 163 -1.69 -1.07 -5.45
C TYR A 163 -2.75 -1.60 -4.49
N PHE A 164 -2.86 -2.92 -4.33
CA PHE A 164 -3.83 -3.56 -3.41
C PHE A 164 -3.20 -3.99 -2.08
N SER A 165 -1.89 -3.82 -1.92
CA SER A 165 -1.17 -4.24 -0.72
C SER A 165 -0.67 -3.04 0.07
N PRO A 166 -0.90 -2.96 1.39
CA PRO A 166 -0.19 -2.04 2.26
C PRO A 166 1.31 -2.30 2.25
N LYS A 167 2.10 -1.26 2.42
CA LYS A 167 3.55 -1.36 2.41
C LYS A 167 4.08 -2.20 3.57
N SER A 168 4.64 -3.37 3.29
CA SER A 168 5.16 -4.32 4.27
C SER A 168 6.24 -3.70 5.17
N ALA A 169 7.11 -2.86 4.60
CA ALA A 169 8.17 -2.19 5.36
C ALA A 169 7.69 -1.04 6.28
N TYR A 170 6.38 -0.72 6.27
CA TYR A 170 5.74 0.22 7.20
C TYR A 170 4.98 -0.49 8.31
N CYS A 171 5.24 -1.76 8.50
CA CYS A 171 4.62 -2.60 9.52
C CYS A 171 5.63 -2.92 10.63
N SER A 172 5.17 -2.98 11.88
CA SER A 172 5.97 -3.38 13.04
C SER A 172 5.77 -4.86 13.39
N THR A 173 4.67 -5.42 12.93
CA THR A 173 4.36 -6.86 12.97
C THR A 173 4.71 -7.50 11.63
N ARG A 174 4.25 -8.69 11.33
CA ARG A 174 4.34 -9.28 9.99
C ARG A 174 2.99 -9.28 9.26
N GLU A 175 2.06 -8.45 9.75
CA GLU A 175 0.68 -8.38 9.28
C GLU A 175 0.33 -6.94 8.88
N PRO A 176 0.91 -6.41 7.78
CA PRO A 176 0.71 -5.02 7.37
C PRO A 176 -0.76 -4.68 7.11
N GLU A 177 -1.54 -5.63 6.62
CA GLU A 177 -2.96 -5.46 6.36
C GLU A 177 -3.77 -5.25 7.65
N GLN A 178 -3.46 -6.00 8.69
CA GLN A 178 -4.10 -5.87 9.99
C GLN A 178 -3.65 -4.59 10.69
N GLU A 179 -2.35 -4.25 10.59
CA GLU A 179 -1.79 -3.06 11.21
C GLU A 179 -2.33 -1.78 10.57
N PHE A 180 -2.45 -1.75 9.22
CA PHE A 180 -3.07 -0.63 8.51
C PHE A 180 -4.53 -0.46 8.92
N ARG A 181 -5.29 -1.55 8.95
CA ARG A 181 -6.70 -1.55 9.37
C ARG A 181 -6.87 -1.07 10.81
N TYR A 182 -6.01 -1.53 11.72
CA TYR A 182 -6.01 -1.04 13.10
C TYR A 182 -5.77 0.47 13.17
N MET A 183 -4.82 0.97 12.38
CA MET A 183 -4.54 2.41 12.31
C MET A 183 -5.79 3.21 11.87
N ILE A 184 -6.46 2.79 10.80
CA ILE A 184 -7.68 3.46 10.33
C ILE A 184 -8.74 3.50 11.43
N ARG A 185 -9.01 2.37 12.08
CA ARG A 185 -9.98 2.32 13.19
C ARG A 185 -9.64 3.28 14.33
N GLU A 186 -8.38 3.34 14.74
CA GLU A 186 -7.98 4.27 15.81
C GLU A 186 -8.06 5.73 15.36
N LEU A 187 -7.79 6.05 14.11
CA LEU A 187 -8.00 7.38 13.54
C LEU A 187 -9.49 7.77 13.60
N HIS A 188 -10.38 6.93 13.05
CA HIS A 188 -11.82 7.16 13.01
C HIS A 188 -12.43 7.31 14.41
N LYS A 189 -12.07 6.43 15.34
CA LYS A 189 -12.48 6.50 16.73
C LYS A 189 -12.11 7.83 17.41
N ASN A 190 -11.07 8.49 16.92
CA ASN A 190 -10.61 9.80 17.43
C ASN A 190 -11.07 10.97 16.56
N GLY A 191 -11.96 10.76 15.59
CA GLY A 191 -12.51 11.79 14.72
C GLY A 191 -11.51 12.32 13.69
N ILE A 192 -10.54 11.51 13.26
CA ILE A 192 -9.51 11.87 12.28
C ILE A 192 -9.75 11.07 11.01
N ALA A 193 -9.98 11.76 9.89
CA ALA A 193 -10.10 11.17 8.56
C ALA A 193 -8.71 10.77 8.01
N CYS A 194 -8.68 9.74 7.18
CA CYS A 194 -7.47 9.29 6.49
C CYS A 194 -7.61 9.45 4.98
N ILE A 195 -6.78 10.31 4.41
CA ILE A 195 -6.62 10.47 2.97
C ILE A 195 -5.33 9.76 2.56
N MET A 196 -5.31 9.12 1.40
CA MET A 196 -4.13 8.41 0.92
C MET A 196 -3.74 8.86 -0.48
N GLU A 197 -2.44 9.12 -0.68
CA GLU A 197 -1.88 9.39 -2.00
C GLU A 197 -1.68 8.13 -2.81
N PHE A 198 -2.10 8.19 -4.07
CA PHE A 198 -1.78 7.20 -5.08
C PHE A 198 -1.08 7.86 -6.27
N TYR A 199 0.02 7.27 -6.69
CA TYR A 199 0.71 7.65 -7.91
C TYR A 199 0.53 6.56 -8.96
N PHE A 200 -0.16 6.89 -10.05
CA PHE A 200 -0.37 6.00 -11.20
C PHE A 200 0.40 6.56 -12.39
N PRO A 201 1.58 6.01 -12.73
CA PRO A 201 2.30 6.41 -13.94
C PRO A 201 1.50 6.06 -15.21
N GLU A 202 1.86 6.67 -16.34
CA GLU A 202 1.13 6.60 -17.62
C GLU A 202 0.82 5.16 -18.07
N GLU A 203 1.71 4.23 -17.80
CA GLU A 203 1.55 2.81 -18.15
C GLU A 203 0.53 2.06 -17.29
N THR A 204 -0.03 2.68 -16.25
CA THR A 204 -1.03 2.04 -15.40
C THR A 204 -2.36 1.94 -16.13
N ASP A 205 -3.00 0.77 -16.10
CA ASP A 205 -4.36 0.60 -16.60
C ASP A 205 -5.36 1.38 -15.73
N SER A 206 -6.14 2.27 -16.36
CA SER A 206 -7.13 3.10 -15.66
C SER A 206 -8.19 2.30 -14.89
N LEU A 207 -8.51 1.09 -15.36
CA LEU A 207 -9.41 0.19 -14.64
C LEU A 207 -8.74 -0.39 -13.38
N MET A 208 -7.45 -0.70 -13.46
CA MET A 208 -6.67 -1.11 -12.28
C MET A 208 -6.61 0.02 -11.24
N ALA A 209 -6.36 1.26 -11.68
CA ALA A 209 -6.36 2.42 -10.81
C ALA A 209 -7.71 2.61 -10.10
N LEU A 210 -8.81 2.56 -10.84
CA LEU A 210 -10.17 2.63 -10.25
C LEU A 210 -10.39 1.52 -9.22
N ARG A 211 -10.09 0.26 -9.57
CA ARG A 211 -10.29 -0.88 -8.68
C ARG A 211 -9.42 -0.80 -7.43
N ALA A 212 -8.21 -0.30 -7.54
CA ALA A 212 -7.35 -0.08 -6.39
C ALA A 212 -7.98 0.91 -5.40
N LEU A 213 -8.44 2.08 -5.90
CA LEU A 213 -9.07 3.09 -5.05
C LEU A 213 -10.38 2.57 -4.42
N GLN A 214 -11.24 1.88 -5.19
CA GLN A 214 -12.43 1.21 -4.66
C GLN A 214 -12.06 0.21 -3.55
N PHE A 215 -11.03 -0.60 -3.76
CA PHE A 215 -10.56 -1.56 -2.76
C PHE A 215 -10.13 -0.88 -1.46
N TRP A 216 -9.35 0.19 -1.52
CA TRP A 216 -8.92 0.90 -0.31
C TRP A 216 -10.08 1.61 0.40
N ARG A 217 -11.05 2.15 -0.33
CA ARG A 217 -12.27 2.69 0.26
C ARG A 217 -13.11 1.61 0.94
N ASP A 218 -13.38 0.50 0.24
CA ASP A 218 -14.36 -0.49 0.66
C ASP A 218 -13.76 -1.52 1.66
N PHE A 219 -12.46 -1.82 1.56
CA PHE A 219 -11.79 -2.82 2.37
C PHE A 219 -11.02 -2.23 3.55
N TYR A 220 -10.41 -1.08 3.38
CA TYR A 220 -9.64 -0.39 4.42
C TYR A 220 -10.35 0.83 5.00
N HIS A 221 -11.48 1.24 4.46
CA HIS A 221 -12.25 2.43 4.87
C HIS A 221 -11.42 3.73 4.82
N VAL A 222 -10.58 3.88 3.80
CA VAL A 222 -9.88 5.13 3.54
C VAL A 222 -10.91 6.18 3.10
N ASP A 223 -10.90 7.37 3.73
CA ASP A 223 -11.95 8.39 3.56
C ASP A 223 -11.81 9.20 2.28
N GLY A 224 -10.61 9.28 1.71
CA GLY A 224 -10.39 10.03 0.48
C GLY A 224 -9.05 9.74 -0.17
N PHE A 225 -8.88 10.22 -1.39
CA PHE A 225 -7.69 9.96 -2.19
C PHE A 225 -7.13 11.23 -2.81
N HIS A 226 -5.81 11.34 -2.80
CA HIS A 226 -5.07 12.29 -3.61
C HIS A 226 -4.40 11.53 -4.74
N VAL A 227 -4.94 11.64 -5.95
CA VAL A 227 -4.52 10.84 -7.11
C VAL A 227 -3.57 11.64 -7.98
N LEU A 228 -2.40 11.09 -8.23
CA LEU A 228 -1.27 11.69 -8.96
C LEU A 228 -0.87 10.82 -10.15
N GLY A 229 -0.19 11.42 -11.14
CA GLY A 229 0.25 10.75 -12.35
C GLY A 229 -0.77 10.84 -13.49
N GLU A 230 -0.59 10.05 -14.55
CA GLU A 230 -1.39 10.08 -15.77
C GLU A 230 -2.10 8.76 -16.07
N GLY A 231 -1.81 7.70 -15.31
CA GLY A 231 -2.33 6.34 -15.50
C GLY A 231 -3.73 6.11 -14.93
N PHE A 232 -4.57 7.15 -14.88
CA PHE A 232 -5.96 7.02 -14.44
C PHE A 232 -6.90 7.87 -15.30
N ASN A 233 -8.18 7.51 -15.32
CA ASN A 233 -9.21 8.27 -16.00
C ASN A 233 -10.07 9.04 -14.98
N ARG A 234 -9.92 10.36 -14.94
CA ARG A 234 -10.61 11.22 -13.97
C ARG A 234 -12.15 11.13 -14.08
N GLU A 235 -12.68 11.08 -15.30
CA GLU A 235 -14.13 10.97 -15.50
C GLU A 235 -14.69 9.65 -14.97
N MET A 236 -13.91 8.57 -15.12
CA MET A 236 -14.25 7.27 -14.54
C MET A 236 -14.28 7.35 -13.01
N LEU A 237 -13.30 7.97 -12.38
CA LEU A 237 -13.25 8.12 -10.90
C LEU A 237 -14.39 8.98 -10.38
N LEU A 238 -14.73 10.10 -11.05
CA LEU A 238 -15.87 10.96 -10.69
C LEU A 238 -17.21 10.21 -10.80
N ARG A 239 -17.41 9.47 -11.90
CA ARG A 239 -18.65 8.71 -12.11
C ARG A 239 -18.87 7.65 -11.03
N ASP A 240 -17.81 7.01 -10.56
CA ASP A 240 -17.87 5.98 -9.53
C ASP A 240 -17.77 6.53 -8.09
N GLY A 241 -17.82 7.87 -7.93
CA GLY A 241 -17.82 8.53 -6.62
C GLY A 241 -16.54 8.31 -5.80
N ILE A 242 -15.39 8.26 -6.50
CA ILE A 242 -14.08 8.16 -5.87
C ILE A 242 -13.44 9.54 -5.64
N LEU A 243 -13.75 10.50 -6.53
CA LEU A 243 -13.31 11.90 -6.46
C LEU A 243 -14.51 12.85 -6.39
#